data_7e37f4f225020f9a07c35d10cea3068a
#
_entry.id   7e37f4f225020f9a07c35d10cea3068a
#
_cell.length_a   1.000
_cell.length_b   1.000
_cell.length_c   1.000
_cell.angle_alpha   90.00
_cell.angle_beta   90.00
_cell.angle_gamma   90.00
#
_symmetry.space_group_name_H-M   'P 1'
#
loop_
_entity.id
_entity.type
_entity.pdbx_description
1 polymer ?
#
loop_
_entity_poly.entity_id
_entity_poly.type
_entity_poly.pdbx_seq_one_letter_code
_entity_poly.pdbx_strand_id
1 'polypeptide(L)'
;LTQEYLESRGKPFFPIAKKTAEYLKKQEKMFSYCRDKRELMKRKLYDKNHPEKTFLEIFTDKKREALYMLCLDGNDRIIRGDWIFEGSFENVELNINTMVLLALKFQARKIVLAHNHPSGILTPSDSDRTATKLIITAMTLMGIIVYDHVIVGEDKCAGFIDECRL
;
A
#
# COMPACT_ATOMS: atom_id res chain seq x y z
N LEU A 1 -8.54 -16.55 -8.77
CA LEU A 1 -9.52 -17.64 -8.80
C LEU A 1 -10.65 -17.17 -9.71
N THR A 2 -10.77 -17.78 -10.88
CA THR A 2 -11.78 -17.42 -11.89
C THR A 2 -13.13 -18.02 -11.49
N GLN A 3 -14.21 -17.41 -11.96
CA GLN A 3 -15.59 -17.86 -11.72
C GLN A 3 -15.78 -19.35 -12.15
N GLU A 4 -15.13 -19.78 -13.23
CA GLU A 4 -15.08 -21.17 -13.69
C GLU A 4 -14.52 -22.16 -12.65
N TYR A 5 -13.51 -21.76 -11.87
CA TYR A 5 -12.95 -22.61 -10.80
C TYR A 5 -13.93 -22.79 -9.63
N LEU A 6 -14.79 -21.79 -9.38
CA LEU A 6 -15.79 -21.84 -8.31
C LEU A 6 -17.02 -22.67 -8.72
N GLU A 7 -17.41 -22.63 -9.99
CA GLU A 7 -18.53 -23.39 -10.54
C GLU A 7 -18.22 -24.89 -10.67
N SER A 8 -16.95 -25.27 -10.90
CA SER A 8 -16.54 -26.68 -11.04
C SER A 8 -16.66 -27.52 -9.76
N ARG A 9 -16.86 -26.92 -8.58
CA ARG A 9 -16.95 -27.62 -7.29
C ARG A 9 -18.37 -27.73 -6.71
N GLY A 10 -19.41 -27.29 -7.41
CA GLY A 10 -20.82 -27.62 -7.10
C GLY A 10 -21.37 -27.14 -5.76
N LYS A 11 -20.73 -26.21 -5.04
CA LYS A 11 -21.25 -25.55 -3.84
C LYS A 11 -20.97 -24.07 -3.88
N PRO A 12 -21.96 -23.18 -3.73
CA PRO A 12 -21.73 -21.76 -3.60
C PRO A 12 -21.02 -21.51 -2.27
N PHE A 13 -19.76 -21.18 -2.34
CA PHE A 13 -19.02 -20.67 -1.21
C PHE A 13 -19.45 -19.21 -1.04
N PHE A 14 -20.25 -18.93 -0.03
CA PHE A 14 -20.83 -17.64 0.36
C PHE A 14 -21.15 -16.66 -0.80
N PRO A 15 -22.37 -16.16 -0.90
CA PRO A 15 -22.70 -15.12 -1.86
C PRO A 15 -21.85 -13.88 -1.52
N ILE A 16 -20.84 -13.62 -2.33
CA ILE A 16 -20.11 -12.35 -2.26
C ILE A 16 -21.13 -11.26 -2.47
N ALA A 17 -21.35 -10.43 -1.45
CA ALA A 17 -22.31 -9.34 -1.55
C ALA A 17 -22.01 -8.52 -2.82
N LYS A 18 -23.07 -8.10 -3.53
CA LYS A 18 -22.97 -7.38 -4.82
C LYS A 18 -21.96 -6.22 -4.78
N LYS A 19 -21.90 -5.51 -3.62
CA LYS A 19 -20.92 -4.46 -3.33
C LYS A 19 -19.47 -4.95 -3.33
N THR A 20 -19.20 -6.15 -2.80
CA THR A 20 -17.85 -6.74 -2.79
C THR A 20 -17.41 -7.15 -4.19
N ALA A 21 -18.32 -7.69 -5.00
CA ALA A 21 -18.05 -8.03 -6.40
C ALA A 21 -17.78 -6.76 -7.25
N GLU A 22 -18.52 -5.68 -7.03
CA GLU A 22 -18.28 -4.39 -7.67
C GLU A 22 -16.95 -3.77 -7.23
N TYR A 23 -16.63 -3.86 -5.94
CA TYR A 23 -15.34 -3.44 -5.40
C TYR A 23 -14.18 -4.20 -6.05
N LEU A 24 -14.28 -5.53 -6.14
CA LEU A 24 -13.26 -6.37 -6.79
C LEU A 24 -13.09 -6.02 -8.28
N LYS A 25 -14.20 -5.79 -9.02
CA LYS A 25 -14.16 -5.33 -10.42
C LYS A 25 -13.51 -3.95 -10.57
N LYS A 26 -13.78 -3.02 -9.64
CA LYS A 26 -13.16 -1.70 -9.62
C LYS A 26 -11.66 -1.81 -9.36
N GLN A 27 -11.25 -2.72 -8.48
CA GLN A 27 -9.86 -3.05 -8.21
C GLN A 27 -9.17 -3.66 -9.45
N GLU A 28 -9.81 -4.58 -10.16
CA GLU A 28 -9.28 -5.16 -11.41
C GLU A 28 -9.04 -4.10 -12.49
N LYS A 29 -9.94 -3.14 -12.64
CA LYS A 29 -9.80 -2.02 -13.58
C LYS A 29 -8.65 -1.09 -13.17
N MET A 30 -8.49 -0.81 -11.89
CA MET A 30 -7.35 -0.07 -11.33
C MET A 30 -6.03 -0.84 -11.54
N PHE A 31 -6.05 -2.17 -11.42
CA PHE A 31 -4.90 -3.04 -11.68
C PHE A 31 -4.48 -3.06 -13.15
N SER A 32 -5.41 -2.89 -14.10
CA SER A 32 -5.07 -2.84 -15.52
C SER A 32 -4.36 -1.51 -15.90
N TYR A 33 -4.77 -0.41 -15.28
CA TYR A 33 -4.16 0.91 -15.48
C TYR A 33 -2.70 0.97 -14.99
N CYS A 34 -2.37 0.22 -13.90
CA CYS A 34 -1.02 0.18 -13.34
C CYS A 34 -0.06 -0.78 -14.10
N ARG A 35 -0.54 -1.51 -15.11
CA ARG A 35 0.27 -2.52 -15.81
C ARG A 35 1.44 -1.91 -16.58
N ASP A 36 1.28 -0.73 -17.14
CA ASP A 36 2.28 -0.07 -17.98
C ASP A 36 3.44 0.57 -17.17
N LYS A 37 3.16 1.01 -15.93
CA LYS A 37 4.23 1.45 -15.00
C LYS A 37 5.02 0.28 -14.39
N ARG A 38 4.52 -0.95 -14.52
CA ARG A 38 5.09 -2.17 -13.93
C ARG A 38 6.47 -2.54 -14.48
N GLU A 39 6.68 -2.37 -15.76
CA GLU A 39 7.95 -2.72 -16.44
C GLU A 39 9.12 -1.81 -16.02
N LEU A 40 8.83 -0.53 -15.78
CA LEU A 40 9.83 0.45 -15.32
C LEU A 40 10.25 0.22 -13.85
N MET A 41 9.32 -0.26 -13.00
CA MET A 41 9.58 -0.47 -11.56
C MET A 41 10.18 -1.84 -11.23
N LYS A 42 10.00 -2.86 -12.05
CA LYS A 42 10.45 -4.25 -11.78
C LYS A 42 11.94 -4.44 -11.52
N ARG A 43 12.78 -3.48 -11.89
CA ARG A 43 14.24 -3.56 -11.76
C ARG A 43 14.83 -2.56 -10.77
N LYS A 44 14.05 -1.68 -10.17
CA LYS A 44 14.52 -0.64 -9.28
C LYS A 44 14.56 -1.17 -7.84
N LEU A 45 15.70 -0.97 -7.18
CA LEU A 45 15.80 -1.16 -5.73
C LEU A 45 15.20 0.05 -5.02
N TYR A 46 14.49 -0.20 -3.92
CA TYR A 46 14.08 0.85 -3.00
C TYR A 46 15.30 1.24 -2.13
N ASP A 47 15.63 2.52 -2.14
CA ASP A 47 16.68 3.06 -1.31
C ASP A 47 16.07 3.75 -0.08
N LYS A 48 16.13 3.09 1.08
CA LYS A 48 15.56 3.61 2.34
C LYS A 48 16.22 4.93 2.77
N ASN A 49 17.49 5.16 2.41
CA ASN A 49 18.22 6.38 2.76
C ASN A 49 17.83 7.56 1.87
N HIS A 50 17.21 7.28 0.73
CA HIS A 50 16.80 8.28 -0.26
C HIS A 50 15.37 8.03 -0.75
N PRO A 51 14.35 8.06 0.16
CA PRO A 51 12.96 7.80 -0.21
C PRO A 51 12.41 8.84 -1.20
N GLU A 52 12.96 10.05 -1.22
CA GLU A 52 12.60 11.11 -2.14
C GLU A 52 12.75 10.71 -3.61
N LYS A 53 13.76 9.90 -3.95
CA LYS A 53 13.99 9.36 -5.31
C LYS A 53 12.85 8.47 -5.80
N THR A 54 12.03 7.96 -4.89
CA THR A 54 10.91 7.08 -5.20
C THR A 54 9.58 7.81 -5.12
N PHE A 55 9.38 8.62 -4.08
CA PHE A 55 8.05 9.11 -3.74
C PHE A 55 7.73 10.52 -4.23
N LEU A 56 8.68 11.44 -4.41
CA LEU A 56 8.37 12.79 -4.87
C LEU A 56 7.63 12.80 -6.20
N GLU A 57 8.08 12.01 -7.18
CA GLU A 57 7.41 11.90 -8.48
C GLU A 57 6.01 11.30 -8.37
N ILE A 58 5.83 10.30 -7.47
CA ILE A 58 4.54 9.63 -7.28
C ILE A 58 3.49 10.59 -6.72
N PHE A 59 3.89 11.50 -5.86
CA PHE A 59 3.00 12.42 -5.14
C PHE A 59 2.88 13.82 -5.77
N THR A 60 3.55 14.11 -6.87
CA THR A 60 3.62 15.46 -7.50
C THR A 60 2.25 16.15 -7.63
N ASP A 61 1.19 15.41 -7.98
CA ASP A 61 -0.14 15.99 -8.23
C ASP A 61 -1.11 15.80 -7.04
N LYS A 62 -0.63 15.34 -5.89
CA LYS A 62 -1.47 15.05 -4.73
C LYS A 62 -1.71 16.26 -3.86
N LYS A 63 -2.91 16.88 -4.05
CA LYS A 63 -3.37 18.04 -3.27
C LYS A 63 -4.10 17.66 -1.99
N ARG A 64 -4.55 16.40 -1.87
CA ARG A 64 -5.18 15.85 -0.68
C ARG A 64 -4.27 14.82 -0.06
N GLU A 65 -4.46 14.56 1.21
CA GLU A 65 -3.79 13.48 1.89
C GLU A 65 -4.09 12.14 1.20
N ALA A 66 -3.07 11.37 0.92
CA ALA A 66 -3.19 10.09 0.24
C ALA A 66 -2.14 9.12 0.76
N LEU A 67 -2.48 7.85 0.85
CA LEU A 67 -1.57 6.78 1.27
C LEU A 67 -1.26 5.87 0.09
N TYR A 68 0.02 5.65 -0.13
CA TYR A 68 0.56 4.75 -1.13
C TYR A 68 1.30 3.60 -0.47
N MET A 69 1.17 2.39 -0.99
CA MET A 69 1.90 1.23 -0.53
C MET A 69 2.79 0.69 -1.64
N LEU A 70 4.07 0.54 -1.35
CA LEU A 70 5.06 -0.08 -2.21
C LEU A 70 5.34 -1.50 -1.71
N CYS A 71 5.17 -2.51 -2.57
CA CYS A 71 5.49 -3.91 -2.30
C CYS A 71 6.91 -4.21 -2.77
N LEU A 72 7.71 -4.83 -1.90
CA LEU A 72 9.08 -5.21 -2.17
C LEU A 72 9.27 -6.73 -2.01
N ASP A 73 10.24 -7.29 -2.75
CA ASP A 73 10.75 -8.64 -2.51
C ASP A 73 11.74 -8.69 -1.33
N GLY A 74 12.32 -9.86 -1.06
CA GLY A 74 13.30 -10.05 0.02
C GLY A 74 14.61 -9.27 -0.17
N ASN A 75 14.90 -8.84 -1.40
CA ASN A 75 16.12 -8.11 -1.80
C ASN A 75 15.85 -6.62 -2.06
N ASP A 76 14.78 -6.06 -1.50
CA ASP A 76 14.37 -4.65 -1.65
C ASP A 76 14.06 -4.21 -3.09
N ARG A 77 13.77 -5.17 -3.99
CA ARG A 77 13.34 -4.86 -5.34
C ARG A 77 11.85 -4.52 -5.35
N ILE A 78 11.51 -3.46 -6.04
CA ILE A 78 10.14 -3.01 -6.19
C ILE A 78 9.37 -4.02 -7.05
N ILE A 79 8.37 -4.65 -6.46
CA ILE A 79 7.44 -5.54 -7.16
C ILE A 79 6.31 -4.70 -7.76
N ARG A 80 5.69 -3.84 -6.91
CA ARG A 80 4.55 -3.01 -7.28
C ARG A 80 4.29 -1.94 -6.24
N GLY A 81 3.61 -0.87 -6.67
CA GLY A 81 3.01 0.12 -5.79
C GLY A 81 1.56 0.39 -6.17
N ASP A 82 0.72 0.63 -5.18
CA ASP A 82 -0.69 0.95 -5.35
C ASP A 82 -1.15 2.02 -4.34
N TRP A 83 -2.12 2.85 -4.75
CA TRP A 83 -2.80 3.78 -3.86
C TRP A 83 -3.75 3.01 -2.94
N ILE A 84 -3.68 3.27 -1.65
CA ILE A 84 -4.55 2.65 -0.64
C ILE A 84 -5.78 3.51 -0.41
N PHE A 85 -5.59 4.81 -0.24
CA PHE A 85 -6.68 5.78 -0.18
C PHE A 85 -6.24 7.18 -0.64
N GLU A 86 -7.23 8.05 -0.87
CA GLU A 86 -7.07 9.48 -1.06
C GLU A 86 -8.22 10.19 -0.35
N GLY A 87 -7.94 11.18 0.53
CA GLY A 87 -8.89 11.89 1.38
C GLY A 87 -8.65 11.62 2.85
N SER A 88 -9.67 11.83 3.72
CA SER A 88 -9.52 11.62 5.16
C SER A 88 -9.40 10.15 5.55
N PHE A 89 -8.64 9.89 6.61
CA PHE A 89 -8.28 8.55 7.13
C PHE A 89 -9.44 7.89 7.93
N GLU A 90 -10.70 8.01 7.47
CA GLU A 90 -11.88 7.64 8.26
C GLU A 90 -12.11 6.13 8.47
N ASN A 91 -11.41 5.25 7.72
CA ASN A 91 -11.62 3.79 7.78
C ASN A 91 -10.30 3.01 7.79
N VAL A 92 -9.53 3.11 8.86
CA VAL A 92 -8.22 2.43 9.02
C VAL A 92 -8.34 0.90 8.83
N GLU A 93 -9.37 0.26 9.37
CA GLU A 93 -9.56 -1.19 9.29
C GLU A 93 -9.75 -1.70 7.85
N LEU A 94 -10.55 -0.99 7.03
CA LEU A 94 -10.75 -1.34 5.62
C LEU A 94 -9.46 -1.18 4.82
N ASN A 95 -8.65 -0.19 5.16
CA ASN A 95 -7.37 0.05 4.52
C ASN A 95 -6.34 -1.04 4.86
N ILE A 96 -6.28 -1.51 6.11
CA ILE A 96 -5.41 -2.62 6.52
C ILE A 96 -5.77 -3.91 5.77
N ASN A 97 -7.04 -4.26 5.66
CA ASN A 97 -7.48 -5.43 4.92
C ASN A 97 -7.05 -5.36 3.45
N THR A 98 -7.20 -4.20 2.82
CA THR A 98 -6.75 -3.95 1.44
C THR A 98 -5.24 -4.12 1.31
N MET A 99 -4.46 -3.54 2.22
CA MET A 99 -3.00 -3.67 2.23
C MET A 99 -2.56 -5.13 2.37
N VAL A 100 -3.14 -5.89 3.29
CA VAL A 100 -2.85 -7.32 3.49
C VAL A 100 -3.15 -8.10 2.21
N LEU A 101 -4.32 -7.92 1.62
CA LEU A 101 -4.71 -8.60 0.38
C LEU A 101 -3.75 -8.29 -0.77
N LEU A 102 -3.35 -7.03 -0.92
CA LEU A 102 -2.40 -6.61 -1.96
C LEU A 102 -1.02 -7.21 -1.73
N ALA A 103 -0.51 -7.16 -0.50
CA ALA A 103 0.80 -7.70 -0.15
C ALA A 103 0.87 -9.21 -0.39
N LEU A 104 -0.17 -9.97 0.00
CA LEU A 104 -0.26 -11.41 -0.25
C LEU A 104 -0.38 -11.70 -1.76
N LYS A 105 -1.24 -10.96 -2.48
CA LYS A 105 -1.43 -11.12 -3.93
C LYS A 105 -0.13 -10.94 -4.70
N PHE A 106 0.71 -10.00 -4.29
CA PHE A 106 2.01 -9.73 -4.93
C PHE A 106 3.15 -10.51 -4.31
N GLN A 107 2.88 -11.39 -3.34
CA GLN A 107 3.90 -12.16 -2.63
C GLN A 107 5.02 -11.26 -2.06
N ALA A 108 4.63 -10.09 -1.57
CA ALA A 108 5.56 -9.15 -0.98
C ALA A 108 6.18 -9.72 0.29
N ARG A 109 7.46 -9.51 0.47
CA ARG A 109 8.19 -9.81 1.71
C ARG A 109 8.29 -8.59 2.62
N LYS A 110 8.30 -7.43 2.00
CA LYS A 110 8.36 -6.14 2.69
C LYS A 110 7.38 -5.18 2.03
N ILE A 111 6.88 -4.23 2.79
CA ILE A 111 6.13 -3.10 2.27
C ILE A 111 6.75 -1.79 2.76
N VAL A 112 6.65 -0.76 1.95
CA VAL A 112 6.90 0.63 2.35
C VAL A 112 5.62 1.40 2.19
N LEU A 113 5.25 2.15 3.22
CA LEU A 113 4.13 3.07 3.20
C LEU A 113 4.65 4.48 2.91
N ALA A 114 3.89 5.25 2.18
CA ALA A 114 4.16 6.67 1.99
C ALA A 114 2.83 7.45 1.99
N HIS A 115 2.77 8.54 2.75
CA HIS A 115 1.65 9.46 2.69
C HIS A 115 2.15 10.90 2.60
N ASN A 116 1.38 11.76 1.96
CA ASN A 116 1.72 13.18 1.86
C ASN A 116 1.00 13.99 2.93
N HIS A 117 1.69 15.00 3.42
CA HIS A 117 1.09 16.09 4.19
C HIS A 117 0.95 17.33 3.28
N PRO A 118 -0.26 17.74 2.91
CA PRO A 118 -0.47 18.94 2.09
C PRO A 118 0.08 20.21 2.73
N SER A 119 0.27 20.22 4.06
CA SER A 119 0.92 21.31 4.80
C SER A 119 2.44 21.39 4.62
N GLY A 120 3.06 20.35 4.01
CA GLY A 120 4.51 20.22 3.88
C GLY A 120 5.25 19.86 5.17
N ILE A 121 4.54 19.64 6.29
CA ILE A 121 5.14 19.28 7.58
C ILE A 121 5.53 17.80 7.54
N LEU A 122 6.82 17.49 7.77
CA LEU A 122 7.34 16.11 7.72
C LEU A 122 7.30 15.39 9.07
N THR A 123 6.74 15.99 10.12
CA THR A 123 6.57 15.36 11.43
C THR A 123 5.30 14.53 11.44
N PRO A 124 5.38 13.21 11.81
CA PRO A 124 4.20 12.38 11.91
C PRO A 124 3.27 12.85 13.03
N SER A 125 1.97 12.78 12.80
CA SER A 125 0.94 13.01 13.82
C SER A 125 0.82 11.77 14.76
N ASP A 126 0.12 11.92 15.86
CA ASP A 126 -0.18 10.79 16.76
C ASP A 126 -1.09 9.75 16.10
N SER A 127 -1.98 10.20 15.20
CA SER A 127 -2.79 9.29 14.38
C SER A 127 -1.95 8.49 13.39
N ASP A 128 -0.93 9.10 12.75
CA ASP A 128 -0.01 8.39 11.87
C ASP A 128 0.77 7.30 12.61
N ARG A 129 1.27 7.62 13.80
CA ARG A 129 1.97 6.65 14.65
C ARG A 129 1.04 5.51 15.07
N THR A 130 -0.18 5.82 15.49
CA THR A 130 -1.16 4.81 15.93
C THR A 130 -1.54 3.90 14.77
N ALA A 131 -1.89 4.46 13.62
CA ALA A 131 -2.22 3.70 12.43
C ALA A 131 -1.04 2.83 11.97
N THR A 132 0.18 3.37 12.00
CA THR A 132 1.39 2.63 11.62
C THR A 132 1.62 1.43 12.53
N LYS A 133 1.44 1.54 13.85
CA LYS A 133 1.56 0.42 14.80
C LYS A 133 0.53 -0.68 14.52
N LEU A 134 -0.71 -0.33 14.20
CA LEU A 134 -1.74 -1.29 13.80
C LEU A 134 -1.37 -2.01 12.50
N ILE A 135 -0.86 -1.28 11.51
CA ILE A 135 -0.41 -1.86 10.23
C ILE A 135 0.78 -2.81 10.46
N ILE A 136 1.78 -2.41 11.28
CA ILE A 136 2.91 -3.26 11.64
C ILE A 136 2.41 -4.57 12.26
N THR A 137 1.48 -4.50 13.21
CA THR A 137 0.91 -5.67 13.87
C THR A 137 0.24 -6.61 12.87
N ALA A 138 -0.63 -6.08 12.01
CA ALA A 138 -1.35 -6.86 11.01
C ALA A 138 -0.41 -7.52 9.99
N MET A 139 0.58 -6.78 9.49
CA MET A 139 1.55 -7.29 8.50
C MET A 139 2.48 -8.33 9.11
N THR A 140 2.90 -8.15 10.35
CA THR A 140 3.76 -9.11 11.09
C THR A 140 3.05 -10.46 11.24
N LEU A 141 1.75 -10.48 11.55
CA LEU A 141 0.96 -11.71 11.61
C LEU A 141 0.92 -12.46 10.27
N MET A 142 1.07 -11.76 9.16
CA MET A 142 1.13 -12.32 7.80
C MET A 142 2.55 -12.63 7.33
N GLY A 143 3.56 -12.46 8.18
CA GLY A 143 4.97 -12.65 7.84
C GLY A 143 5.52 -11.60 6.86
N ILE A 144 4.92 -10.41 6.83
CA ILE A 144 5.30 -9.29 5.97
C ILE A 144 5.92 -8.19 6.82
N ILE A 145 7.08 -7.67 6.42
CA ILE A 145 7.78 -6.61 7.14
C ILE A 145 7.29 -5.25 6.64
N VAL A 146 6.84 -4.39 7.55
CA VAL A 146 6.72 -2.96 7.26
C VAL A 146 8.12 -2.36 7.33
N TYR A 147 8.71 -2.11 6.17
CA TYR A 147 10.12 -1.74 6.03
C TYR A 147 10.35 -0.28 6.36
N ASP A 148 9.44 0.59 5.90
CA ASP A 148 9.42 2.01 6.22
C ASP A 148 8.00 2.60 6.16
N HIS A 149 7.81 3.75 6.80
CA HIS A 149 6.68 4.64 6.60
C HIS A 149 7.21 6.06 6.42
N VAL A 150 6.93 6.64 5.26
CA VAL A 150 7.52 7.88 4.76
C VAL A 150 6.45 8.96 4.69
N ILE A 151 6.75 10.14 5.23
CA ILE A 151 5.97 11.34 4.98
C ILE A 151 6.58 12.07 3.79
N VAL A 152 5.74 12.42 2.82
CA VAL A 152 6.12 13.12 1.60
C VAL A 152 5.68 14.58 1.70
N GLY A 153 6.64 15.48 1.72
CA GLY A 153 6.42 16.92 1.61
C GLY A 153 6.54 17.40 0.17
N GLU A 154 6.72 18.68 -0.03
CA GLU A 154 6.81 19.29 -1.35
C GLU A 154 8.12 18.91 -2.09
N ASP A 155 9.26 18.98 -1.41
CA ASP A 155 10.60 18.74 -1.96
C ASP A 155 11.42 17.71 -1.17
N LYS A 156 10.88 17.17 -0.08
CA LYS A 156 11.58 16.29 0.85
C LYS A 156 10.67 15.17 1.35
N CYS A 157 11.31 14.10 1.80
CA CYS A 157 10.66 12.98 2.46
C CYS A 157 11.33 12.68 3.80
N ALA A 158 10.56 12.17 4.76
CA ALA A 158 11.06 11.72 6.05
C ALA A 158 10.44 10.36 6.43
N GLY A 159 11.27 9.35 6.68
CA GLY A 159 10.83 8.07 7.25
C GLY A 159 10.71 8.16 8.75
N PHE A 160 9.68 7.53 9.34
CA PHE A 160 9.44 7.54 10.78
C PHE A 160 9.11 6.16 11.37
N ILE A 161 9.34 5.08 10.60
CA ILE A 161 9.01 3.72 11.04
C ILE A 161 9.67 3.35 12.38
N ASP A 162 10.88 3.83 12.63
CA ASP A 162 11.63 3.49 13.84
C ASP A 162 11.00 4.08 15.12
N GLU A 163 10.18 5.14 15.00
CA GLU A 163 9.37 5.68 16.10
C GLU A 163 8.16 4.79 16.46
N CYS A 164 7.80 3.86 15.58
CA CYS A 164 6.62 3.00 15.71
C CYS A 164 6.95 1.56 16.07
N ARG A 165 8.21 1.15 16.01
CA ARG A 165 8.66 -0.19 16.40
C ARG A 165 8.72 -0.30 17.93
N LEU A 166 8.26 -1.43 18.45
CA LEU A 166 8.36 -1.81 19.87
C LEU A 166 9.73 -2.41 20.16
#